data_641d60525cd4d569903f3cb7d9eea243
#
_entry.id   641d60525cd4d569903f3cb7d9eea243
#
_cell.length_a   1.000
_cell.length_b   1.000
_cell.length_c   1.000
_cell.angle_alpha   90.00
_cell.angle_beta   90.00
_cell.angle_gamma   90.00
#
_symmetry.space_group_name_H-M   'P 1'
#
loop_
_entity.id
_entity.type
_entity.pdbx_description
1 polymer ?
#
loop_
_entity_poly.entity_id
_entity_poly.type
_entity_poly.pdbx_seq_one_letter_code
_entity_poly.pdbx_strand_id
1 'polypeptide(L)'
;MKRTDIFKTLIAAGTAATMLMGIAGCAAEGAEAIAVDGVAGESVAAAEVEAEPEQTMCEVEEFGYCIESYPQFYVGSDSWEDGIWSDDMGMKSEHPNGISPSLYWEPVEGASCYVIYMIDSSHAQGIPPVNFLHWVIANYEGTEIIAGEDPAFFHGLGPEAGTTHTYDIYVIALANPVERAKGTPGTAPTNFNNFLLALDTDVDGNTGNILAFGFLRGKYTAD
;
A
#
# COMPACT_ATOMS: atom_id res chain seq x y z
N MET A 1 -8.05 -36.38 -2.60
CA MET A 1 -9.29 -35.88 -3.22
C MET A 1 -8.89 -34.76 -4.15
N LYS A 2 -9.07 -34.92 -5.46
CA LYS A 2 -8.64 -33.92 -6.46
C LYS A 2 -9.60 -32.74 -6.44
N ARG A 3 -9.13 -31.52 -6.21
CA ARG A 3 -9.86 -30.30 -6.49
C ARG A 3 -9.58 -29.89 -7.93
N THR A 4 -10.66 -29.88 -8.69
CA THR A 4 -10.71 -29.62 -10.12
C THR A 4 -10.85 -28.11 -10.35
N ASP A 5 -10.04 -27.63 -11.29
CA ASP A 5 -10.06 -26.31 -11.93
C ASP A 5 -11.43 -25.69 -12.16
N ILE A 6 -11.61 -24.44 -11.74
CA ILE A 6 -12.57 -23.53 -12.34
C ILE A 6 -11.91 -22.15 -12.46
N PHE A 7 -11.12 -21.95 -13.49
CA PHE A 7 -10.88 -20.62 -14.04
C PHE A 7 -11.42 -20.58 -15.46
N LYS A 8 -12.60 -19.99 -15.63
CA LYS A 8 -13.14 -19.63 -16.94
C LYS A 8 -12.91 -18.15 -17.21
N THR A 9 -11.95 -17.94 -18.08
CA THR A 9 -11.76 -16.82 -19.00
C THR A 9 -12.99 -15.94 -19.21
N LEU A 10 -12.88 -14.65 -18.92
CA LEU A 10 -13.74 -13.61 -19.50
C LEU A 10 -12.87 -12.62 -20.26
N ILE A 11 -12.79 -12.81 -21.58
CA ILE A 11 -12.26 -11.87 -22.53
C ILE A 11 -13.43 -10.94 -22.89
N ALA A 12 -13.35 -9.68 -22.54
CA ALA A 12 -14.24 -8.65 -23.06
C ALA A 12 -13.42 -7.69 -23.95
N ALA A 13 -13.60 -7.86 -25.25
CA ALA A 13 -13.16 -6.92 -26.26
C ALA A 13 -14.07 -5.69 -26.24
N GLY A 14 -13.53 -4.54 -25.97
CA GLY A 14 -14.21 -3.23 -26.08
C GLY A 14 -13.63 -2.44 -27.24
N THR A 15 -14.41 -2.35 -28.30
CA THR A 15 -14.17 -1.61 -29.54
C THR A 15 -14.09 -0.11 -29.31
N ALA A 16 -13.09 0.49 -29.92
CA ALA A 16 -12.97 1.93 -30.13
C ALA A 16 -14.07 2.44 -31.07
N ALA A 17 -14.68 3.55 -30.74
CA ALA A 17 -15.46 4.37 -31.66
C ALA A 17 -15.02 5.82 -31.59
N THR A 18 -14.25 6.18 -32.56
CA THR A 18 -13.94 7.57 -32.95
C THR A 18 -15.15 8.15 -33.68
N MET A 19 -15.61 9.33 -33.27
CA MET A 19 -16.37 10.20 -34.19
C MET A 19 -15.99 11.65 -34.02
N LEU A 20 -15.52 12.17 -35.10
CA LEU A 20 -15.18 13.55 -35.39
C LEU A 20 -16.39 14.31 -35.99
N MET A 21 -16.32 15.65 -35.96
CA MET A 21 -17.09 16.64 -36.72
C MET A 21 -18.41 17.06 -36.10
N GLY A 22 -18.78 18.31 -36.06
CA GLY A 22 -18.47 19.43 -36.94
C GLY A 22 -19.07 20.75 -36.46
N ILE A 23 -18.58 21.71 -37.00
CA ILE A 23 -18.57 23.15 -37.13
C ILE A 23 -19.96 23.82 -37.32
N ALA A 24 -19.98 25.13 -36.97
CA ALA A 24 -20.83 26.25 -37.44
C ALA A 24 -22.19 26.36 -36.74
N GLY A 25 -22.64 27.52 -36.31
CA GLY A 25 -22.38 28.90 -36.60
C GLY A 25 -23.69 29.66 -36.51
N CYS A 26 -23.60 30.96 -36.20
CA CYS A 26 -24.59 32.03 -36.36
C CYS A 26 -25.80 32.08 -35.40
N ALA A 27 -25.78 33.06 -34.55
CA ALA A 27 -26.25 34.44 -34.63
C ALA A 27 -27.75 34.65 -34.38
N ALA A 28 -27.95 35.51 -33.40
CA ALA A 28 -28.81 36.68 -33.33
C ALA A 28 -30.24 36.58 -32.77
N GLU A 29 -30.42 37.51 -31.86
CA GLU A 29 -31.57 38.37 -31.60
C GLU A 29 -32.76 37.86 -30.77
N GLY A 30 -32.93 38.54 -29.66
CA GLY A 30 -34.12 39.32 -29.42
C GLY A 30 -34.92 39.01 -28.15
N ALA A 31 -34.76 39.91 -27.19
CA ALA A 31 -35.82 40.47 -26.32
C ALA A 31 -36.65 39.52 -25.47
N GLU A 32 -36.79 39.69 -24.26
CA GLU A 32 -37.54 40.55 -23.36
C GLU A 32 -37.55 40.03 -21.92
N ALA A 33 -37.39 40.95 -21.02
CA ALA A 33 -37.44 40.73 -19.59
C ALA A 33 -38.86 40.42 -19.09
N ILE A 34 -38.98 39.40 -18.24
CA ILE A 34 -40.04 39.35 -17.25
C ILE A 34 -39.40 39.12 -15.89
N ALA A 35 -39.47 40.14 -15.06
CA ALA A 35 -39.15 40.08 -13.63
C ALA A 35 -40.21 39.23 -12.94
N VAL A 36 -39.83 38.21 -12.20
CA VAL A 36 -40.64 37.62 -11.14
C VAL A 36 -39.83 37.58 -9.86
N ASP A 37 -40.38 38.26 -8.92
CA ASP A 37 -39.93 38.52 -7.58
C ASP A 37 -39.78 37.25 -6.73
N GLY A 38 -38.68 37.18 -5.98
CA GLY A 38 -38.56 36.68 -4.64
C GLY A 38 -38.95 35.26 -4.28
N VAL A 39 -37.98 34.41 -4.09
CA VAL A 39 -37.88 33.59 -2.86
C VAL A 39 -36.37 33.37 -2.57
N ALA A 40 -35.92 33.86 -1.44
CA ALA A 40 -34.63 33.58 -0.87
C ALA A 40 -34.57 32.09 -0.49
N GLY A 41 -33.88 31.31 -1.32
CA GLY A 41 -33.46 29.96 -1.00
C GLY A 41 -32.10 30.05 -0.34
N GLU A 42 -32.06 29.77 0.95
CA GLU A 42 -30.86 29.57 1.75
C GLU A 42 -30.01 28.49 1.09
N SER A 43 -28.89 28.92 0.49
CA SER A 43 -27.83 28.03 0.04
C SER A 43 -27.16 27.45 1.26
N VAL A 44 -27.50 26.21 1.62
CA VAL A 44 -26.65 25.42 2.53
C VAL A 44 -25.36 25.15 1.79
N ALA A 45 -24.32 25.90 2.16
CA ALA A 45 -22.97 25.62 1.77
C ALA A 45 -22.64 24.21 2.25
N ALA A 46 -22.43 23.29 1.31
CA ALA A 46 -21.82 22.01 1.59
C ALA A 46 -20.43 22.34 2.16
N ALA A 47 -20.22 21.99 3.43
CA ALA A 47 -18.89 22.04 4.02
C ALA A 47 -18.03 21.07 3.21
N GLU A 48 -17.08 21.59 2.45
CA GLU A 48 -15.96 20.82 1.94
C GLU A 48 -15.24 20.26 3.18
N VAL A 49 -15.35 18.96 3.35
CA VAL A 49 -14.47 18.22 4.25
C VAL A 49 -13.11 18.30 3.59
N GLU A 50 -12.26 19.22 4.03
CA GLU A 50 -10.83 19.16 3.71
C GLU A 50 -10.34 17.82 4.22
N ALA A 51 -10.04 16.91 3.28
CA ALA A 51 -9.31 15.70 3.60
C ALA A 51 -7.95 16.15 4.15
N GLU A 52 -7.64 15.77 5.39
CA GLU A 52 -6.28 15.93 5.91
C GLU A 52 -5.32 15.30 4.90
N PRO A 53 -4.22 15.99 4.54
CA PRO A 53 -3.25 15.44 3.61
C PRO A 53 -2.72 14.13 4.19
N GLU A 54 -2.92 13.03 3.48
CA GLU A 54 -2.25 11.77 3.80
C GLU A 54 -0.74 12.07 3.81
N GLN A 55 -0.11 11.91 4.98
CA GLN A 55 1.34 12.04 5.09
C GLN A 55 1.97 10.94 4.23
N THR A 56 2.44 11.31 3.06
CA THR A 56 3.20 10.41 2.20
C THR A 56 4.61 10.25 2.78
N MET A 57 5.15 9.05 2.74
CA MET A 57 6.53 8.79 3.19
C MET A 57 7.58 9.60 2.42
N CYS A 58 7.17 10.26 1.33
CA CYS A 58 7.99 11.12 0.47
C CYS A 58 8.25 12.53 1.00
N GLU A 59 7.57 13.01 2.03
CA GLU A 59 7.74 14.38 2.53
C GLU A 59 9.11 14.65 3.19
N VAL A 60 9.96 13.62 3.28
CA VAL A 60 11.33 13.79 3.79
C VAL A 60 12.28 13.91 2.60
N GLU A 61 12.27 15.03 1.88
CA GLU A 61 13.18 15.37 0.79
C GLU A 61 14.68 15.19 1.15
N GLU A 62 15.01 15.14 2.42
CA GLU A 62 16.37 15.06 2.93
C GLU A 62 17.05 13.71 2.67
N PHE A 63 16.31 12.66 2.28
CA PHE A 63 16.86 11.31 2.10
C PHE A 63 16.83 10.79 0.67
N GLY A 64 16.24 11.54 -0.26
CA GLY A 64 16.35 11.32 -1.71
C GLY A 64 15.76 10.02 -2.25
N TYR A 65 15.08 9.21 -1.44
CA TYR A 65 14.55 7.91 -1.84
C TYR A 65 13.10 7.76 -1.39
N CYS A 66 12.20 7.57 -2.35
CA CYS A 66 10.76 7.55 -2.13
C CYS A 66 10.15 6.35 -2.85
N ILE A 67 9.51 5.45 -2.09
CA ILE A 67 8.88 4.25 -2.67
C ILE A 67 7.73 4.61 -3.61
N GLU A 68 6.98 5.68 -3.34
CA GLU A 68 5.85 6.12 -4.15
C GLU A 68 6.26 6.65 -5.53
N SER A 69 7.56 6.83 -5.78
CA SER A 69 8.07 7.13 -7.12
C SER A 69 8.06 5.93 -8.07
N TYR A 70 7.90 4.71 -7.55
CA TYR A 70 7.83 3.49 -8.34
C TYR A 70 6.39 3.14 -8.72
N PRO A 71 6.17 2.36 -9.80
CA PRO A 71 4.86 1.83 -10.13
C PRO A 71 4.28 1.02 -8.98
N GLN A 72 2.97 1.17 -8.73
CA GLN A 72 2.27 0.41 -7.70
C GLN A 72 1.48 -0.75 -8.30
N PHE A 73 1.54 -1.93 -7.65
CA PHE A 73 0.70 -3.08 -7.96
C PHE A 73 -0.22 -3.43 -6.78
N TYR A 74 -1.27 -4.19 -7.05
CA TYR A 74 -2.22 -4.62 -6.04
C TYR A 74 -1.63 -5.70 -5.14
N VAL A 75 -1.83 -5.55 -3.84
CA VAL A 75 -1.60 -6.56 -2.80
C VAL A 75 -2.90 -6.78 -2.04
N GLY A 76 -3.28 -8.02 -1.84
CA GLY A 76 -4.42 -8.40 -1.00
C GLY A 76 -3.99 -9.25 0.20
N SER A 77 -4.89 -9.38 1.17
CA SER A 77 -4.70 -10.18 2.38
C SER A 77 -6.05 -10.61 2.93
N ASP A 78 -6.20 -11.89 3.28
CA ASP A 78 -7.36 -12.37 4.03
C ASP A 78 -7.26 -12.06 5.52
N SER A 79 -6.11 -11.59 5.97
CA SER A 79 -5.86 -11.11 7.34
C SER A 79 -6.17 -9.62 7.51
N TRP A 80 -6.74 -8.98 6.48
CA TRP A 80 -7.07 -7.56 6.45
C TRP A 80 -8.48 -7.34 5.89
N GLU A 81 -9.32 -6.61 6.60
CA GLU A 81 -10.68 -6.26 6.17
C GLU A 81 -10.97 -4.80 6.53
N ASP A 82 -11.41 -4.01 5.56
CA ASP A 82 -11.84 -2.61 5.74
C ASP A 82 -10.86 -1.73 6.54
N GLY A 83 -9.55 -1.91 6.34
CA GLY A 83 -8.53 -1.13 7.03
C GLY A 83 -8.17 -1.65 8.42
N ILE A 84 -8.62 -2.86 8.79
CA ILE A 84 -8.34 -3.47 10.10
C ILE A 84 -7.59 -4.78 9.90
N TRP A 85 -6.50 -4.95 10.65
CA TRP A 85 -5.76 -6.21 10.70
C TRP A 85 -6.47 -7.22 11.59
N SER A 86 -6.36 -8.50 11.23
CA SER A 86 -6.90 -9.62 12.01
C SER A 86 -6.33 -9.61 13.44
N ASP A 87 -7.21 -9.91 14.38
CA ASP A 87 -6.88 -10.02 15.78
C ASP A 87 -5.84 -11.11 16.08
N ASP A 88 -5.76 -12.15 15.25
CA ASP A 88 -4.76 -13.22 15.38
C ASP A 88 -3.32 -12.75 15.15
N MET A 89 -3.12 -11.60 14.52
CA MET A 89 -1.80 -11.01 14.34
C MET A 89 -1.22 -10.42 15.62
N GLY A 90 -2.06 -10.18 16.63
CA GLY A 90 -1.67 -9.66 17.93
C GLY A 90 -0.86 -10.66 18.77
N MET A 91 0.04 -10.14 19.60
CA MET A 91 0.75 -10.93 20.61
C MET A 91 -0.22 -11.34 21.70
N LYS A 92 -0.52 -12.63 21.81
CA LYS A 92 -1.41 -13.23 22.80
C LYS A 92 -0.72 -14.37 23.55
N SER A 93 -1.28 -14.80 24.67
CA SER A 93 -0.72 -15.91 25.48
C SER A 93 -0.57 -17.20 24.67
N GLU A 94 -1.54 -17.51 23.81
CA GLU A 94 -1.57 -18.68 22.92
C GLU A 94 -0.68 -18.53 21.69
N HIS A 95 -0.44 -17.29 21.24
CA HIS A 95 0.42 -16.94 20.12
C HIS A 95 1.36 -15.78 20.51
N PRO A 96 2.44 -16.04 21.25
CA PRO A 96 3.31 -14.98 21.79
C PRO A 96 3.96 -14.09 20.72
N ASN A 97 4.08 -14.59 19.49
CA ASN A 97 4.61 -13.82 18.36
C ASN A 97 3.51 -13.36 17.39
N GLY A 98 2.22 -13.55 17.73
CA GLY A 98 1.13 -13.37 16.78
C GLY A 98 1.17 -14.40 15.63
N ILE A 99 0.19 -14.33 14.73
CA ILE A 99 0.15 -15.12 13.49
C ILE A 99 0.47 -14.15 12.34
N SER A 100 1.46 -14.48 11.50
CA SER A 100 1.80 -13.65 10.35
C SER A 100 0.61 -13.56 9.37
N PRO A 101 0.41 -12.42 8.69
CA PRO A 101 -0.71 -12.26 7.76
C PRO A 101 -0.56 -13.13 6.51
N SER A 102 -1.70 -13.47 5.90
CA SER A 102 -1.71 -13.90 4.51
C SER A 102 -1.43 -12.71 3.61
N LEU A 103 -0.76 -12.95 2.48
CA LEU A 103 -0.57 -11.94 1.43
C LEU A 103 -0.69 -12.62 0.07
N TYR A 104 -1.24 -11.90 -0.92
CA TYR A 104 -1.25 -12.36 -2.31
C TYR A 104 -1.20 -11.18 -3.28
N TRP A 105 -0.54 -11.40 -4.42
CA TRP A 105 -0.41 -10.39 -5.49
C TRP A 105 -0.20 -11.05 -6.85
N GLU A 106 -0.42 -10.28 -7.92
CA GLU A 106 -0.10 -10.73 -9.28
C GLU A 106 1.41 -10.55 -9.54
N PRO A 107 2.02 -11.49 -10.32
CA PRO A 107 3.44 -11.38 -10.67
C PRO A 107 3.75 -10.06 -11.39
N VAL A 108 4.82 -9.39 -10.97
CA VAL A 108 5.33 -8.18 -11.63
C VAL A 108 6.27 -8.57 -12.76
N GLU A 109 6.06 -8.03 -13.96
CA GLU A 109 6.89 -8.31 -15.12
C GLU A 109 8.35 -7.92 -14.85
N GLY A 110 9.27 -8.85 -15.09
CA GLY A 110 10.70 -8.65 -14.86
C GLY A 110 11.16 -8.88 -13.42
N ALA A 111 10.24 -9.11 -12.47
CA ALA A 111 10.64 -9.41 -11.10
C ALA A 111 11.15 -10.85 -10.99
N SER A 112 12.30 -11.02 -10.36
CA SER A 112 12.85 -12.33 -10.00
C SER A 112 12.48 -12.74 -8.58
N CYS A 113 12.25 -11.77 -7.71
CA CYS A 113 11.87 -12.00 -6.32
C CYS A 113 11.22 -10.75 -5.71
N TYR A 114 10.75 -10.89 -4.48
CA TYR A 114 10.13 -9.84 -3.70
C TYR A 114 10.79 -9.70 -2.34
N VAL A 115 10.80 -8.48 -1.80
CA VAL A 115 11.12 -8.22 -0.40
C VAL A 115 9.87 -7.68 0.27
N ILE A 116 9.48 -8.28 1.39
CA ILE A 116 8.31 -7.88 2.16
C ILE A 116 8.77 -7.22 3.44
N TYR A 117 8.22 -6.05 3.75
CA TYR A 117 8.38 -5.36 5.02
C TYR A 117 7.03 -5.12 5.66
N MET A 118 6.93 -5.31 6.97
CA MET A 118 5.83 -4.79 7.79
C MET A 118 6.38 -3.88 8.87
N ILE A 119 5.91 -2.64 8.91
CA ILE A 119 6.33 -1.62 9.87
C ILE A 119 5.13 -1.07 10.65
N ASP A 120 5.36 -0.68 11.88
CA ASP A 120 4.43 0.15 12.66
C ASP A 120 4.71 1.61 12.37
N SER A 121 3.84 2.25 11.58
CA SER A 121 3.97 3.65 11.20
C SER A 121 3.51 4.62 12.30
N SER A 122 2.74 4.14 13.29
CA SER A 122 2.39 4.92 14.49
C SER A 122 3.56 5.06 15.46
N HIS A 123 4.52 4.12 15.41
CA HIS A 123 5.72 4.13 16.25
C HIS A 123 6.86 4.91 15.58
N ALA A 124 6.54 6.08 15.02
CA ALA A 124 7.53 6.94 14.39
C ALA A 124 8.24 7.82 15.44
N GLN A 125 9.54 7.61 15.65
CA GLN A 125 10.35 8.38 16.59
C GLN A 125 11.53 9.03 15.88
N GLY A 126 11.80 10.29 16.27
CA GLY A 126 12.97 11.01 15.78
C GLY A 126 12.77 11.70 14.42
N ILE A 127 13.85 12.31 13.93
CA ILE A 127 13.94 12.94 12.60
C ILE A 127 15.24 12.43 11.97
N PRO A 128 15.17 11.66 10.87
CA PRO A 128 13.97 11.08 10.24
C PRO A 128 13.24 10.09 11.15
N PRO A 129 11.94 9.84 10.92
CA PRO A 129 11.19 8.93 11.76
C PRO A 129 11.73 7.50 11.66
N VAL A 130 11.82 6.84 12.81
CA VAL A 130 12.24 5.45 12.94
C VAL A 130 11.01 4.62 13.25
N ASN A 131 10.64 3.74 12.36
CA ASN A 131 9.49 2.88 12.51
C ASN A 131 9.89 1.54 13.15
N PHE A 132 8.97 0.95 13.93
CA PHE A 132 9.19 -0.38 14.47
C PHE A 132 8.96 -1.43 13.40
N LEU A 133 9.91 -2.37 13.24
CA LEU A 133 9.86 -3.41 12.23
C LEU A 133 9.23 -4.68 12.80
N HIS A 134 8.14 -5.14 12.18
CA HIS A 134 7.42 -6.35 12.55
C HIS A 134 7.81 -7.56 11.72
N TRP A 135 8.10 -7.35 10.42
CA TRP A 135 8.42 -8.45 9.52
C TRP A 135 9.37 -8.02 8.42
N VAL A 136 10.28 -8.91 8.03
CA VAL A 136 11.09 -8.77 6.83
C VAL A 136 11.32 -10.13 6.20
N ILE A 137 10.97 -10.26 4.93
CA ILE A 137 11.24 -11.44 4.10
C ILE A 137 12.10 -10.98 2.93
N ALA A 138 13.24 -11.60 2.75
CA ALA A 138 14.15 -11.29 1.66
C ALA A 138 14.03 -12.30 0.52
N ASN A 139 14.10 -11.83 -0.72
CA ASN A 139 14.21 -12.64 -1.93
C ASN A 139 13.12 -13.73 -2.03
N TYR A 140 11.90 -13.40 -1.72
CA TYR A 140 10.77 -14.30 -1.81
C TYR A 140 10.37 -14.50 -3.28
N GLU A 141 10.34 -15.74 -3.75
CA GLU A 141 10.09 -16.06 -5.17
C GLU A 141 8.61 -16.33 -5.49
N GLY A 142 7.75 -16.48 -4.46
CA GLY A 142 6.32 -16.69 -4.62
C GLY A 142 5.54 -15.39 -4.77
N THR A 143 4.24 -15.52 -4.99
CA THR A 143 3.27 -14.41 -5.03
C THR A 143 2.12 -14.60 -4.04
N GLU A 144 2.26 -15.54 -3.12
CA GLU A 144 1.28 -15.84 -2.08
C GLU A 144 2.00 -16.30 -0.81
N ILE A 145 1.55 -15.80 0.33
CA ILE A 145 1.95 -16.25 1.68
C ILE A 145 0.68 -16.60 2.43
N ILE A 146 0.62 -17.81 2.99
CA ILE A 146 -0.52 -18.25 3.80
C ILE A 146 -0.33 -17.74 5.24
N ALA A 147 -1.42 -17.32 5.90
CA ALA A 147 -1.36 -16.88 7.29
C ALA A 147 -0.72 -17.94 8.19
N GLY A 148 0.26 -17.53 9.00
CA GLY A 148 1.02 -18.42 9.87
C GLY A 148 2.09 -19.26 9.17
N GLU A 149 2.23 -19.18 7.85
CA GLU A 149 3.41 -19.67 7.13
C GLU A 149 4.52 -18.63 7.25
N ASP A 150 5.31 -18.71 8.31
CA ASP A 150 6.40 -17.76 8.57
C ASP A 150 7.64 -18.09 7.73
N PRO A 151 7.78 -17.61 6.46
CA PRO A 151 9.03 -17.78 5.72
C PRO A 151 10.19 -17.03 6.37
N ALA A 152 9.88 -16.10 7.29
CA ALA A 152 10.80 -15.42 8.17
C ALA A 152 10.09 -15.07 9.49
N PHE A 153 10.87 -14.79 10.55
CA PHE A 153 10.32 -14.45 11.85
C PHE A 153 9.38 -13.22 11.78
N PHE A 154 8.14 -13.42 12.23
CA PHE A 154 7.14 -12.37 12.40
C PHE A 154 7.10 -11.94 13.86
N HIS A 155 7.17 -10.65 14.13
CA HIS A 155 6.96 -10.06 15.44
C HIS A 155 5.53 -9.53 15.51
N GLY A 156 4.68 -10.16 16.31
CA GLY A 156 3.26 -9.86 16.42
C GLY A 156 2.94 -8.41 16.77
N LEU A 157 1.75 -7.98 16.46
CA LEU A 157 1.27 -6.63 16.76
C LEU A 157 1.04 -6.51 18.27
N GLY A 158 1.51 -5.41 18.86
CA GLY A 158 1.43 -5.26 20.32
C GLY A 158 1.50 -3.80 20.75
N PRO A 159 0.52 -2.97 20.36
CA PRO A 159 0.39 -1.64 20.96
C PRO A 159 0.00 -1.77 22.45
N GLU A 160 0.11 -0.71 23.22
CA GLU A 160 -0.37 -0.70 24.59
C GLU A 160 -1.88 -0.97 24.65
N ALA A 161 -2.35 -1.68 25.67
CA ALA A 161 -3.77 -2.02 25.84
C ALA A 161 -4.68 -0.80 25.69
N GLY A 162 -5.72 -0.95 24.87
CA GLY A 162 -6.67 0.12 24.54
C GLY A 162 -6.13 1.16 23.55
N THR A 163 -4.92 0.97 23.00
CA THR A 163 -4.38 1.87 21.97
C THR A 163 -4.47 1.24 20.58
N THR A 164 -4.55 2.11 19.56
CA THR A 164 -4.63 1.72 18.16
C THR A 164 -3.40 2.21 17.42
N HIS A 165 -2.68 1.28 16.76
CA HIS A 165 -1.58 1.62 15.89
C HIS A 165 -1.90 1.31 14.43
N THR A 166 -1.16 1.95 13.53
CA THR A 166 -1.23 1.76 12.07
C THR A 166 -0.02 0.96 11.63
N TYR A 167 -0.28 -0.11 10.86
CA TYR A 167 0.75 -1.01 10.37
C TYR A 167 0.69 -1.07 8.85
N ASP A 168 1.84 -0.92 8.23
CA ASP A 168 2.03 -0.86 6.80
C ASP A 168 2.80 -2.08 6.31
N ILE A 169 2.28 -2.74 5.28
CA ILE A 169 2.99 -3.78 4.55
C ILE A 169 3.42 -3.23 3.20
N TYR A 170 4.69 -3.43 2.87
CA TYR A 170 5.27 -3.19 1.57
C TYR A 170 5.73 -4.50 0.95
N VAL A 171 5.28 -4.79 -0.25
CA VAL A 171 5.77 -5.89 -1.10
C VAL A 171 6.55 -5.24 -2.24
N ILE A 172 7.85 -5.41 -2.27
CA ILE A 172 8.76 -4.70 -3.18
C ILE A 172 9.27 -5.69 -4.21
N ALA A 173 8.94 -5.47 -5.49
CA ALA A 173 9.37 -6.31 -6.60
C ALA A 173 10.77 -5.92 -7.04
N LEU A 174 11.67 -6.91 -7.11
CA LEU A 174 13.08 -6.72 -7.47
C LEU A 174 13.41 -7.44 -8.78
N ALA A 175 14.20 -6.79 -9.64
CA ALA A 175 14.74 -7.41 -10.86
C ALA A 175 15.73 -8.54 -10.53
N ASN A 176 16.52 -8.37 -9.49
CA ASN A 176 17.51 -9.32 -9.02
C ASN A 176 17.49 -9.45 -7.50
N PRO A 177 17.87 -10.61 -6.94
CA PRO A 177 17.96 -10.78 -5.51
C PRO A 177 19.00 -9.82 -4.90
N VAL A 178 18.77 -9.43 -3.65
CA VAL A 178 19.74 -8.67 -2.85
C VAL A 178 20.53 -9.64 -1.95
N GLU A 179 21.74 -9.24 -1.57
CA GLU A 179 22.52 -10.03 -0.61
C GLU A 179 21.76 -10.19 0.72
N ARG A 180 21.10 -9.12 1.15
CA ARG A 180 20.35 -9.08 2.41
C ARG A 180 19.35 -7.93 2.44
N ALA A 181 18.10 -8.21 2.83
CA ALA A 181 17.18 -7.16 3.27
C ALA A 181 17.62 -6.66 4.67
N LYS A 182 17.64 -5.35 4.85
CA LYS A 182 18.05 -4.73 6.13
C LYS A 182 16.92 -4.78 7.15
N GLY A 183 17.29 -4.72 8.41
CA GLY A 183 16.39 -4.66 9.56
C GLY A 183 16.30 -5.99 10.30
N THR A 184 15.84 -5.91 11.54
CA THR A 184 15.58 -7.06 12.41
C THR A 184 14.19 -6.89 13.00
N PRO A 185 13.25 -7.82 12.78
CA PRO A 185 11.93 -7.76 13.41
C PRO A 185 12.04 -7.65 14.94
N GLY A 186 11.12 -6.92 15.55
CA GLY A 186 11.13 -6.65 16.98
C GLY A 186 12.05 -5.49 17.38
N THR A 187 12.52 -4.70 16.44
CA THR A 187 13.36 -3.52 16.72
C THR A 187 12.84 -2.26 16.02
N ALA A 188 13.24 -1.09 16.54
CA ALA A 188 13.03 0.20 15.88
C ALA A 188 14.34 0.59 15.16
N PRO A 189 14.52 0.18 13.91
CA PRO A 189 15.86 0.12 13.35
C PRO A 189 16.41 1.44 12.84
N THR A 190 15.81 1.97 11.84
CA THR A 190 16.25 3.18 11.16
C THR A 190 15.14 3.66 10.22
N ASN A 191 15.36 4.76 9.56
CA ASN A 191 14.49 5.23 8.51
C ASN A 191 14.29 4.18 7.41
N PHE A 192 13.04 3.91 7.06
CA PHE A 192 12.65 2.92 6.05
C PHE A 192 13.27 3.24 4.67
N ASN A 193 13.45 4.51 4.33
CA ASN A 193 14.10 4.92 3.08
C ASN A 193 15.52 4.36 2.93
N ASN A 194 16.25 4.16 4.03
CA ASN A 194 17.56 3.52 3.99
C ASN A 194 17.47 2.03 3.64
N PHE A 195 16.34 1.39 3.90
CA PHE A 195 16.11 0.01 3.47
C PHE A 195 15.88 -0.04 1.97
N LEU A 196 15.07 0.88 1.43
CA LEU A 196 14.79 0.98 0.01
C LEU A 196 16.07 1.22 -0.80
N LEU A 197 16.93 2.16 -0.36
CA LEU A 197 18.22 2.40 -1.01
C LEU A 197 19.08 1.13 -1.07
N ALA A 198 19.03 0.30 -0.03
CA ALA A 198 19.79 -0.95 -0.01
C ALA A 198 19.17 -2.02 -0.93
N LEU A 199 17.86 -2.00 -1.18
CA LEU A 199 17.20 -2.90 -2.12
C LEU A 199 17.42 -2.50 -3.57
N ASP A 200 17.63 -1.22 -3.83
CA ASP A 200 17.86 -0.73 -5.20
C ASP A 200 19.23 -1.13 -5.76
N THR A 201 20.10 -1.67 -4.93
CA THR A 201 21.42 -2.18 -5.35
C THR A 201 21.39 -3.71 -5.27
N ASP A 202 21.61 -4.38 -6.40
CA ASP A 202 21.66 -5.84 -6.48
C ASP A 202 22.99 -6.41 -5.94
N VAL A 203 23.12 -7.74 -5.96
CA VAL A 203 24.34 -8.44 -5.48
C VAL A 203 25.61 -8.11 -6.29
N ASP A 204 25.43 -7.64 -7.53
CA ASP A 204 26.51 -7.27 -8.43
C ASP A 204 26.86 -5.77 -8.32
N GLY A 205 26.13 -5.01 -7.51
CA GLY A 205 26.33 -3.58 -7.28
C GLY A 205 25.66 -2.67 -8.31
N ASN A 206 24.76 -3.19 -9.14
CA ASN A 206 23.99 -2.37 -10.08
C ASN A 206 22.81 -1.71 -9.35
N THR A 207 22.48 -0.47 -9.70
CA THR A 207 21.34 0.27 -9.19
C THR A 207 20.12 0.17 -10.14
N GLY A 208 18.91 0.54 -9.65
CA GLY A 208 17.69 0.38 -10.41
C GLY A 208 17.08 -1.01 -10.27
N ASN A 209 17.33 -1.68 -9.14
CA ASN A 209 16.86 -3.03 -8.87
C ASN A 209 15.39 -3.09 -8.45
N ILE A 210 14.81 -2.00 -7.91
CA ILE A 210 13.40 -1.92 -7.57
C ILE A 210 12.58 -1.65 -8.83
N LEU A 211 11.61 -2.52 -9.14
CA LEU A 211 10.73 -2.41 -10.31
C LEU A 211 9.39 -1.76 -9.96
N ALA A 212 8.80 -2.18 -8.85
CA ALA A 212 7.47 -1.76 -8.42
C ALA A 212 7.28 -2.08 -6.93
N PHE A 213 6.22 -1.54 -6.33
CA PHE A 213 5.83 -1.90 -4.97
C PHE A 213 4.33 -2.15 -4.85
N GLY A 214 3.96 -3.00 -3.90
CA GLY A 214 2.60 -3.17 -3.43
C GLY A 214 2.51 -2.65 -2.00
N PHE A 215 1.36 -2.10 -1.62
CA PHE A 215 1.17 -1.47 -0.33
C PHE A 215 -0.18 -1.85 0.29
N LEU A 216 -0.19 -2.14 1.58
CA LEU A 216 -1.40 -2.41 2.33
C LEU A 216 -1.26 -1.80 3.73
N ARG A 217 -2.20 -0.92 4.09
CA ARG A 217 -2.26 -0.24 5.39
C ARG A 217 -3.46 -0.73 6.18
N GLY A 218 -3.26 -1.01 7.46
CA GLY A 218 -4.33 -1.36 8.35
C GLY A 218 -4.06 -0.95 9.79
N LYS A 219 -5.12 -0.89 10.59
CA LYS A 219 -5.07 -0.58 12.02
C LYS A 219 -5.22 -1.86 12.83
N TYR A 220 -4.60 -1.86 14.01
CA TYR A 220 -4.80 -2.89 15.02
C TYR A 220 -4.91 -2.22 16.40
N THR A 221 -5.89 -2.68 17.19
CA THR A 221 -6.11 -2.22 18.57
C THR A 221 -5.86 -3.37 19.52
N ALA A 222 -4.99 -3.19 20.51
CA ALA A 222 -4.81 -4.19 21.56
C ALA A 222 -5.94 -4.09 22.59
N ASP A 223 -6.39 -5.25 23.09
CA ASP A 223 -7.37 -5.38 24.18
C ASP A 223 -6.81 -4.97 25.56
#